data_abfa3d6bc890a87249e9ce68f5c37012
#
_entry.id   abfa3d6bc890a87249e9ce68f5c37012
#
_cell.length_a   1.000
_cell.length_b   1.000
_cell.length_c   1.000
_cell.angle_alpha   90.00
_cell.angle_beta   90.00
_cell.angle_gamma   90.00
#
_symmetry.space_group_name_H-M   'P 1'
#
loop_
_entity.id
_entity.type
_entity.pdbx_description
1 polymer ?
#
loop_
_entity_poly.entity_id
_entity_poly.type
_entity_poly.pdbx_seq_one_letter_code
_entity_poly.pdbx_strand_id
1 'polypeptide(L)'
;MWEGVPEGLDPVDEGLRRAFLLAHVPAGARVLDVGCGEGRFAAVLARAKVEVVGIDVAAEPLRRARLRHPELDLRQVQGEGAWPLADASFDAVWAGEVIEHVADTAGWLSELRRVLRSGGELLLSTPDHGRLQMLRWALAPRVFDAHFDPRVDHLRFYTRRTLTELLEGFGFHDVDVRSAGGPPGARRRLLASARRSRF
;
A
#
# COMPACT_ATOMS: atom_id res chain seq x y z
N MET A 1 4.43 7.32 -16.20
CA MET A 1 4.92 6.34 -15.24
C MET A 1 4.68 4.88 -15.66
N TRP A 2 3.48 4.45 -16.06
CA TRP A 2 3.19 3.04 -16.43
C TRP A 2 3.43 2.67 -17.90
N GLU A 3 3.61 3.62 -18.82
CA GLU A 3 3.76 3.36 -20.26
C GLU A 3 5.03 2.58 -20.67
N GLY A 4 5.98 2.39 -19.79
CA GLY A 4 7.21 1.61 -20.06
C GLY A 4 7.38 0.39 -19.12
N VAL A 5 6.43 0.12 -18.23
CA VAL A 5 6.53 -1.02 -17.31
C VAL A 5 6.08 -2.30 -18.02
N PRO A 6 6.95 -3.33 -18.13
CA PRO A 6 6.59 -4.60 -18.72
C PRO A 6 5.39 -5.24 -17.98
N GLU A 7 4.51 -5.89 -18.74
CA GLU A 7 3.41 -6.65 -18.16
C GLU A 7 3.92 -7.83 -17.33
N GLY A 8 3.27 -8.10 -16.21
CA GLY A 8 3.47 -9.33 -15.47
C GLY A 8 4.72 -9.39 -14.60
N LEU A 9 5.42 -8.27 -14.35
CA LEU A 9 6.49 -8.25 -13.35
C LEU A 9 5.92 -8.62 -11.98
N ASP A 10 6.52 -9.63 -11.34
CA ASP A 10 6.18 -9.96 -9.96
C ASP A 10 6.69 -8.85 -9.03
N PRO A 11 5.80 -8.25 -8.24
CA PRO A 11 6.21 -7.23 -7.28
C PRO A 11 7.21 -7.81 -6.28
N VAL A 12 8.23 -7.02 -5.93
CA VAL A 12 9.23 -7.45 -4.95
C VAL A 12 8.54 -7.86 -3.64
N ASP A 13 8.90 -9.02 -3.10
CA ASP A 13 8.34 -9.59 -1.87
C ASP A 13 6.79 -9.81 -1.92
N GLU A 14 6.22 -10.08 -3.12
CA GLU A 14 4.76 -10.30 -3.27
C GLU A 14 4.24 -11.39 -2.32
N GLY A 15 4.91 -12.53 -2.23
CA GLY A 15 4.51 -13.63 -1.35
C GLY A 15 4.41 -13.21 0.12
N LEU A 16 5.34 -12.39 0.59
CA LEU A 16 5.35 -11.85 1.94
C LEU A 16 4.17 -10.91 2.18
N ARG A 17 3.93 -9.98 1.26
CA ARG A 17 2.82 -9.01 1.33
C ARG A 17 1.47 -9.69 1.26
N ARG A 18 1.33 -10.69 0.38
CA ARG A 18 0.13 -11.52 0.27
C ARG A 18 -0.14 -12.29 1.57
N ALA A 19 0.88 -12.92 2.17
CA ALA A 19 0.73 -13.62 3.43
C ALA A 19 0.31 -12.66 4.57
N PHE A 20 0.91 -11.47 4.62
CA PHE A 20 0.54 -10.44 5.57
C PHE A 20 -0.93 -10.01 5.39
N LEU A 21 -1.34 -9.66 4.18
CA LEU A 21 -2.70 -9.24 3.86
C LEU A 21 -3.73 -10.30 4.27
N LEU A 22 -3.52 -11.55 3.85
CA LEU A 22 -4.47 -12.65 4.14
C LEU A 22 -4.52 -13.04 5.62
N ALA A 23 -3.48 -12.75 6.40
CA ALA A 23 -3.48 -12.99 7.84
C ALA A 23 -4.37 -12.00 8.62
N HIS A 24 -4.65 -10.82 8.05
CA HIS A 24 -5.43 -9.76 8.69
C HIS A 24 -6.88 -9.65 8.18
N VAL A 25 -7.14 -10.15 6.98
CA VAL A 25 -8.46 -9.99 6.34
C VAL A 25 -9.24 -11.31 6.40
N PRO A 26 -10.33 -11.37 7.19
CA PRO A 26 -11.19 -12.55 7.24
C PRO A 26 -12.06 -12.66 5.98
N ALA A 27 -12.50 -13.88 5.67
CA ALA A 27 -13.50 -14.10 4.62
C ALA A 27 -14.80 -13.35 4.92
N GLY A 28 -15.43 -12.81 3.89
CA GLY A 28 -16.66 -12.02 4.01
C GLY A 28 -16.43 -10.54 4.37
N ALA A 29 -15.19 -10.14 4.69
CA ALA A 29 -14.87 -8.73 4.89
C ALA A 29 -15.00 -7.94 3.59
N ARG A 30 -15.29 -6.65 3.70
CA ARG A 30 -15.26 -5.69 2.59
C ARG A 30 -13.99 -4.87 2.62
N VAL A 31 -13.17 -4.99 1.58
CA VAL A 31 -11.81 -4.43 1.52
C VAL A 31 -11.65 -3.46 0.35
N LEU A 32 -10.99 -2.34 0.61
CA LEU A 32 -10.53 -1.43 -0.43
C LEU A 32 -9.05 -1.72 -0.74
N ASP A 33 -8.73 -1.99 -2.00
CA ASP A 33 -7.35 -2.10 -2.51
C ASP A 33 -6.96 -0.77 -3.17
N VAL A 34 -6.15 0.03 -2.48
CA VAL A 34 -5.72 1.37 -2.93
C VAL A 34 -4.41 1.24 -3.68
N GLY A 35 -4.36 1.83 -4.89
CA GLY A 35 -3.23 1.62 -5.81
C GLY A 35 -3.22 0.19 -6.33
N CYS A 36 -4.40 -0.34 -6.71
CA CYS A 36 -4.58 -1.74 -7.08
C CYS A 36 -3.83 -2.15 -8.36
N GLY A 37 -3.37 -1.19 -9.17
CA GLY A 37 -2.61 -1.43 -10.38
C GLY A 37 -3.29 -2.42 -11.33
N GLU A 38 -2.61 -3.52 -11.65
CA GLU A 38 -3.14 -4.60 -12.49
C GLU A 38 -4.08 -5.57 -11.74
N GLY A 39 -4.54 -5.22 -10.53
CA GLY A 39 -5.55 -5.99 -9.76
C GLY A 39 -5.02 -7.26 -9.09
N ARG A 40 -3.71 -7.42 -8.92
CA ARG A 40 -3.11 -8.65 -8.36
C ARG A 40 -3.57 -8.96 -6.95
N PHE A 41 -3.53 -7.98 -6.04
CA PHE A 41 -3.97 -8.15 -4.65
C PHE A 41 -5.49 -8.22 -4.56
N ALA A 42 -6.22 -7.44 -5.36
CA ALA A 42 -7.67 -7.56 -5.48
C ALA A 42 -8.10 -8.97 -5.90
N ALA A 43 -7.42 -9.58 -6.89
CA ALA A 43 -7.70 -10.96 -7.30
C ALA A 43 -7.37 -12.00 -6.20
N VAL A 44 -6.32 -11.77 -5.40
CA VAL A 44 -5.99 -12.61 -4.24
C VAL A 44 -7.08 -12.54 -3.18
N LEU A 45 -7.57 -11.35 -2.86
CA LEU A 45 -8.66 -11.12 -1.91
C LEU A 45 -9.97 -11.76 -2.39
N ALA A 46 -10.35 -11.57 -3.65
CA ALA A 46 -11.55 -12.16 -4.23
C ALA A 46 -11.54 -13.70 -4.15
N ARG A 47 -10.39 -14.33 -4.44
CA ARG A 47 -10.23 -15.81 -4.28
C ARG A 47 -10.34 -16.24 -2.82
N ALA A 48 -10.02 -15.39 -1.86
CA ALA A 48 -10.20 -15.63 -0.43
C ALA A 48 -11.62 -15.31 0.07
N LYS A 49 -12.59 -15.11 -0.86
CA LYS A 49 -14.00 -14.78 -0.57
C LYS A 49 -14.17 -13.46 0.20
N VAL A 50 -13.34 -12.48 -0.14
CA VAL A 50 -13.41 -11.10 0.34
C VAL A 50 -14.15 -10.27 -0.71
N GLU A 51 -15.06 -9.39 -0.29
CA GLU A 51 -15.65 -8.38 -1.15
C GLU A 51 -14.62 -7.27 -1.38
N VAL A 52 -14.07 -7.16 -2.58
CA VAL A 52 -12.99 -6.21 -2.87
C VAL A 52 -13.42 -5.16 -3.87
N VAL A 53 -13.07 -3.91 -3.57
CA VAL A 53 -13.09 -2.79 -4.51
C VAL A 53 -11.65 -2.33 -4.70
N GLY A 54 -11.19 -2.24 -5.94
CA GLY A 54 -9.86 -1.72 -6.26
C GLY A 54 -9.94 -0.30 -6.80
N ILE A 55 -9.06 0.59 -6.35
CA ILE A 55 -8.93 1.94 -6.91
C ILE A 55 -7.49 2.21 -7.35
N ASP A 56 -7.33 2.92 -8.46
CA ASP A 56 -6.04 3.40 -8.93
C ASP A 56 -6.20 4.73 -9.70
N VAL A 57 -5.15 5.54 -9.74
CA VAL A 57 -5.10 6.77 -10.51
C VAL A 57 -4.75 6.51 -11.97
N ALA A 58 -4.04 5.42 -12.25
CA ALA A 58 -3.49 5.09 -13.56
C ALA A 58 -4.49 4.31 -14.41
N ALA A 59 -4.90 4.87 -15.54
CA ALA A 59 -5.88 4.25 -16.43
C ALA A 59 -5.37 2.96 -17.08
N GLU A 60 -4.10 2.91 -17.48
CA GLU A 60 -3.55 1.77 -18.23
C GLU A 60 -3.44 0.48 -17.39
N PRO A 61 -2.92 0.47 -16.15
CA PRO A 61 -2.99 -0.73 -15.30
C PRO A 61 -4.42 -1.20 -15.05
N LEU A 62 -5.35 -0.27 -14.80
CA LEU A 62 -6.77 -0.62 -14.63
C LEU A 62 -7.37 -1.24 -15.87
N ARG A 63 -7.03 -0.75 -17.06
CA ARG A 63 -7.48 -1.35 -18.33
C ARG A 63 -6.99 -2.81 -18.43
N ARG A 64 -5.73 -3.06 -18.13
CA ARG A 64 -5.15 -4.42 -18.13
C ARG A 64 -5.80 -5.30 -17.05
N ALA A 65 -6.02 -4.75 -15.85
CA ALA A 65 -6.68 -5.44 -14.76
C ALA A 65 -8.10 -5.89 -15.13
N ARG A 66 -8.91 -5.01 -15.72
CA ARG A 66 -10.28 -5.32 -16.17
C ARG A 66 -10.32 -6.40 -17.27
N LEU A 67 -9.31 -6.45 -18.13
CA LEU A 67 -9.21 -7.52 -19.14
C LEU A 67 -8.88 -8.88 -18.52
N ARG A 68 -8.04 -8.92 -17.47
CA ARG A 68 -7.63 -10.16 -16.80
C ARG A 68 -8.64 -10.63 -15.75
N HIS A 69 -9.35 -9.70 -15.13
CA HIS A 69 -10.22 -9.90 -13.98
C HIS A 69 -11.54 -9.12 -14.17
N PRO A 70 -12.36 -9.48 -15.18
CA PRO A 70 -13.60 -8.78 -15.50
C PRO A 70 -14.64 -8.82 -14.36
N GLU A 71 -14.46 -9.75 -13.42
CA GLU A 71 -15.31 -9.92 -12.24
C GLU A 71 -15.03 -8.93 -11.10
N LEU A 72 -13.87 -8.22 -11.13
CA LEU A 72 -13.49 -7.30 -10.07
C LEU A 72 -14.09 -5.90 -10.25
N ASP A 73 -14.53 -5.30 -9.16
CA ASP A 73 -14.91 -3.87 -9.11
C ASP A 73 -13.65 -2.99 -9.03
N LEU A 74 -13.20 -2.52 -10.19
CA LEU A 74 -11.99 -1.72 -10.31
C LEU A 74 -12.36 -0.32 -10.83
N ARG A 75 -11.99 0.73 -10.07
CA ARG A 75 -12.39 2.09 -10.36
C ARG A 75 -11.18 3.02 -10.52
N GLN A 76 -11.24 3.90 -11.51
CA GLN A 76 -10.27 4.99 -11.62
C GLN A 76 -10.68 6.12 -10.70
N VAL A 77 -9.71 6.66 -9.96
CA VAL A 77 -9.90 7.83 -9.08
C VAL A 77 -8.86 8.90 -9.40
N GLN A 78 -9.06 10.10 -8.89
CA GLN A 78 -8.05 11.15 -8.91
C GLN A 78 -7.08 10.95 -7.74
N GLY A 79 -5.81 11.35 -7.92
CA GLY A 79 -4.77 11.21 -6.88
C GLY A 79 -5.00 12.11 -5.67
N GLU A 80 -5.69 13.22 -5.86
CA GLU A 80 -5.99 14.21 -4.83
C GLU A 80 -7.50 14.40 -4.70
N GLY A 81 -7.94 14.81 -3.50
CA GLY A 81 -9.34 15.05 -3.19
C GLY A 81 -10.10 13.81 -2.75
N ALA A 82 -11.41 13.99 -2.55
CA ALA A 82 -12.28 12.92 -2.05
C ALA A 82 -12.53 11.84 -3.11
N TRP A 83 -12.39 10.59 -2.71
CA TRP A 83 -12.76 9.46 -3.57
C TRP A 83 -14.28 9.28 -3.64
N PRO A 84 -14.84 8.82 -4.77
CA PRO A 84 -16.27 8.55 -4.93
C PRO A 84 -16.67 7.24 -4.20
N LEU A 85 -16.35 7.17 -2.93
CA LEU A 85 -16.59 6.06 -2.02
C LEU A 85 -17.33 6.58 -0.78
N ALA A 86 -18.27 5.80 -0.27
CA ALA A 86 -19.03 6.15 0.92
C ALA A 86 -18.17 6.11 2.19
N ASP A 87 -18.49 6.96 3.15
CA ASP A 87 -17.86 6.97 4.47
C ASP A 87 -18.11 5.64 5.19
N ALA A 88 -17.15 5.22 6.00
CA ALA A 88 -17.26 4.05 6.88
C ALA A 88 -17.81 2.80 6.17
N SER A 89 -17.38 2.54 4.94
CA SER A 89 -17.92 1.48 4.09
C SER A 89 -17.02 0.24 3.97
N PHE A 90 -15.79 0.29 4.48
CA PHE A 90 -14.84 -0.82 4.40
C PHE A 90 -14.41 -1.32 5.77
N ASP A 91 -14.29 -2.64 5.91
CA ASP A 91 -13.76 -3.31 7.12
C ASP A 91 -12.23 -3.20 7.19
N ALA A 92 -11.57 -3.22 6.03
CA ALA A 92 -10.14 -2.99 5.92
C ALA A 92 -9.78 -2.23 4.64
N VAL A 93 -8.62 -1.58 4.67
CA VAL A 93 -7.98 -0.99 3.49
C VAL A 93 -6.60 -1.60 3.35
N TRP A 94 -6.26 -2.04 2.14
CA TRP A 94 -4.92 -2.41 1.74
C TRP A 94 -4.31 -1.33 0.86
N ALA A 95 -3.08 -0.91 1.15
CA ALA A 95 -2.29 0.00 0.33
C ALA A 95 -0.84 -0.51 0.21
N GLY A 96 -0.57 -1.26 -0.83
CA GLY A 96 0.73 -1.91 -1.03
C GLY A 96 1.66 -1.14 -1.94
N GLU A 97 2.72 -0.53 -1.42
CA GLU A 97 3.69 0.29 -2.16
C GLU A 97 3.00 1.50 -2.81
N VAL A 98 2.27 2.26 -2.02
CA VAL A 98 1.53 3.45 -2.47
C VAL A 98 1.97 4.71 -1.74
N ILE A 99 2.07 4.64 -0.41
CA ILE A 99 2.28 5.83 0.45
C ILE A 99 3.56 6.61 0.10
N GLU A 100 4.58 5.93 -0.42
CA GLU A 100 5.84 6.57 -0.87
C GLU A 100 5.68 7.45 -2.11
N HIS A 101 4.63 7.23 -2.89
CA HIS A 101 4.32 7.97 -4.12
C HIS A 101 3.32 9.12 -3.91
N VAL A 102 2.72 9.20 -2.72
CA VAL A 102 1.64 10.16 -2.43
C VAL A 102 2.20 11.55 -2.14
N ALA A 103 1.82 12.56 -2.92
CA ALA A 103 2.25 13.93 -2.72
C ALA A 103 1.56 14.57 -1.50
N ASP A 104 0.23 14.51 -1.43
CA ASP A 104 -0.55 14.94 -0.26
C ASP A 104 -0.85 13.74 0.66
N THR A 105 0.13 13.39 1.49
CA THR A 105 -0.03 12.28 2.46
C THR A 105 -1.12 12.57 3.49
N ALA A 106 -1.34 13.83 3.86
CA ALA A 106 -2.34 14.21 4.85
C ALA A 106 -3.75 14.00 4.31
N GLY A 107 -4.05 14.52 3.14
CA GLY A 107 -5.33 14.29 2.46
C GLY A 107 -5.60 12.81 2.21
N TRP A 108 -4.58 12.09 1.76
CA TRP A 108 -4.68 10.66 1.48
C TRP A 108 -4.98 9.83 2.75
N LEU A 109 -4.28 10.06 3.87
CA LEU A 109 -4.56 9.39 5.14
C LEU A 109 -5.95 9.75 5.70
N SER A 110 -6.40 10.98 5.48
CA SER A 110 -7.75 11.41 5.84
C SER A 110 -8.82 10.65 5.05
N GLU A 111 -8.60 10.42 3.76
CA GLU A 111 -9.49 9.62 2.91
C GLU A 111 -9.50 8.14 3.32
N LEU A 112 -8.34 7.55 3.59
CA LEU A 112 -8.27 6.18 4.13
C LEU A 112 -9.09 6.06 5.42
N ARG A 113 -8.93 7.03 6.33
CA ARG A 113 -9.69 7.06 7.58
C ARG A 113 -11.17 7.27 7.34
N ARG A 114 -11.57 8.12 6.39
CA ARG A 114 -12.98 8.39 6.06
C ARG A 114 -13.70 7.12 5.59
N VAL A 115 -13.10 6.38 4.66
CA VAL A 115 -13.72 5.19 4.05
C VAL A 115 -13.72 3.96 4.97
N LEU A 116 -12.77 3.83 5.89
CA LEU A 116 -12.74 2.77 6.88
C LEU A 116 -13.90 2.91 7.88
N ARG A 117 -14.51 1.81 8.29
CA ARG A 117 -15.42 1.75 9.43
C ARG A 117 -14.70 2.08 10.74
N SER A 118 -15.44 2.53 11.74
CA SER A 118 -14.92 2.65 13.11
C SER A 118 -14.36 1.30 13.58
N GLY A 119 -13.10 1.27 14.00
CA GLY A 119 -12.35 0.06 14.32
C GLY A 119 -11.90 -0.76 13.12
N GLY A 120 -12.14 -0.29 11.89
CA GLY A 120 -11.62 -0.90 10.66
C GLY A 120 -10.10 -0.83 10.57
N GLU A 121 -9.50 -1.72 9.79
CA GLU A 121 -8.06 -1.94 9.78
C GLU A 121 -7.40 -1.37 8.51
N LEU A 122 -6.38 -0.55 8.70
CA LEU A 122 -5.47 -0.11 7.64
C LEU A 122 -4.29 -1.07 7.59
N LEU A 123 -4.03 -1.62 6.42
CA LEU A 123 -2.89 -2.47 6.10
C LEU A 123 -2.08 -1.81 5.00
N LEU A 124 -0.78 -1.68 5.18
CA LEU A 124 0.07 -1.12 4.14
C LEU A 124 1.47 -1.73 4.11
N SER A 125 2.10 -1.62 2.94
CA SER A 125 3.52 -1.87 2.77
C SER A 125 4.20 -0.70 2.09
N THR A 126 5.49 -0.49 2.42
CA THR A 126 6.33 0.52 1.79
C THR A 126 7.81 0.12 1.95
N PRO A 127 8.76 0.63 1.15
CA PRO A 127 10.18 0.37 1.34
C PRO A 127 10.68 0.77 2.74
N ASP A 128 11.56 -0.06 3.32
CA ASP A 128 12.19 0.20 4.62
C ASP A 128 13.49 1.01 4.43
N HIS A 129 13.52 2.21 4.97
CA HIS A 129 14.67 3.11 4.98
C HIS A 129 15.35 3.15 6.37
N GLY A 130 15.38 2.00 7.06
CA GLY A 130 16.06 1.86 8.35
C GLY A 130 17.56 2.19 8.26
N ARG A 131 18.15 2.67 9.37
CA ARG A 131 19.52 3.18 9.43
C ARG A 131 20.57 2.21 8.85
N LEU A 132 20.44 0.91 9.12
CA LEU A 132 21.39 -0.08 8.65
C LEU A 132 21.30 -0.28 7.13
N GLN A 133 20.08 -0.25 6.59
CA GLN A 133 19.86 -0.30 5.14
C GLN A 133 20.46 0.93 4.45
N MET A 134 20.22 2.13 4.99
CA MET A 134 20.78 3.37 4.48
C MET A 134 22.32 3.38 4.52
N LEU A 135 22.91 2.90 5.63
CA LEU A 135 24.37 2.77 5.75
C LEU A 135 24.93 1.82 4.67
N ARG A 136 24.27 0.69 4.43
CA ARG A 136 24.70 -0.25 3.39
C ARG A 136 24.67 0.38 1.99
N TRP A 137 23.62 1.15 1.68
CA TRP A 137 23.55 1.86 0.40
C TRP A 137 24.62 2.93 0.29
N ALA A 138 24.85 3.71 1.36
CA ALA A 138 25.90 4.73 1.40
C ALA A 138 27.31 4.15 1.14
N LEU A 139 27.55 2.89 1.52
CA LEU A 139 28.81 2.17 1.25
C LEU A 139 28.87 1.55 -0.16
N ALA A 140 27.81 1.65 -0.95
CA ALA A 140 27.72 1.12 -2.30
C ALA A 140 27.26 2.22 -3.28
N PRO A 141 28.14 3.09 -3.78
CA PRO A 141 27.78 4.31 -4.51
C PRO A 141 26.78 4.10 -5.65
N ARG A 142 26.97 3.06 -6.48
CA ARG A 142 26.03 2.76 -7.58
C ARG A 142 24.61 2.42 -7.10
N VAL A 143 24.49 1.75 -5.96
CA VAL A 143 23.19 1.41 -5.36
C VAL A 143 22.56 2.65 -4.76
N PHE A 144 23.37 3.49 -4.11
CA PHE A 144 22.92 4.76 -3.57
C PHE A 144 22.38 5.68 -4.67
N ASP A 145 23.17 5.91 -5.72
CA ASP A 145 22.79 6.77 -6.84
C ASP A 145 21.51 6.26 -7.53
N ALA A 146 21.39 4.94 -7.73
CA ALA A 146 20.19 4.35 -8.33
C ALA A 146 18.95 4.52 -7.43
N HIS A 147 19.12 4.51 -6.10
CA HIS A 147 18.01 4.69 -5.15
C HIS A 147 17.52 6.14 -5.08
N PHE A 148 18.44 7.08 -5.23
CA PHE A 148 18.16 8.53 -5.22
C PHE A 148 18.14 9.14 -6.62
N ASP A 149 17.98 8.33 -7.66
CA ASP A 149 17.80 8.84 -9.02
C ASP A 149 16.53 9.71 -9.08
N PRO A 150 16.63 10.98 -9.53
CA PRO A 150 15.47 11.88 -9.58
C PRO A 150 14.36 11.44 -10.54
N ARG A 151 14.60 10.42 -11.36
CA ARG A 151 13.60 9.80 -12.23
C ARG A 151 12.76 8.74 -11.51
N VAL A 152 13.17 8.31 -10.30
CA VAL A 152 12.37 7.43 -9.44
C VAL A 152 11.27 8.25 -8.79
N ASP A 153 10.09 7.70 -8.74
CA ASP A 153 8.86 8.36 -8.31
C ASP A 153 8.56 8.23 -6.79
N HIS A 154 9.55 7.81 -6.01
CA HIS A 154 9.45 7.80 -4.55
C HIS A 154 9.63 9.22 -4.00
N LEU A 155 8.55 9.80 -3.51
CA LEU A 155 8.54 11.14 -2.91
C LEU A 155 8.86 11.11 -1.41
N ARG A 156 8.70 9.95 -0.75
CA ARG A 156 8.79 9.81 0.70
C ARG A 156 9.57 8.56 1.09
N PHE A 157 10.29 8.69 2.22
CA PHE A 157 11.16 7.65 2.75
C PHE A 157 10.77 7.37 4.20
N TYR A 158 10.36 6.12 4.48
CA TYR A 158 9.83 5.75 5.79
C TYR A 158 10.79 4.84 6.55
N THR A 159 10.87 5.07 7.86
CA THR A 159 11.40 4.13 8.83
C THR A 159 10.25 3.58 9.68
N ARG A 160 10.47 2.51 10.44
CA ARG A 160 9.46 2.01 11.37
C ARG A 160 8.90 3.14 12.26
N ARG A 161 9.80 3.90 12.86
CA ARG A 161 9.44 4.97 13.79
C ARG A 161 8.62 6.06 13.10
N THR A 162 9.09 6.58 11.98
CA THR A 162 8.40 7.70 11.30
C THR A 162 7.06 7.30 10.73
N LEU A 163 6.90 6.03 10.28
CA LEU A 163 5.62 5.52 9.83
C LEU A 163 4.64 5.33 11.00
N THR A 164 5.12 4.81 12.15
CA THR A 164 4.29 4.69 13.36
C THR A 164 3.79 6.06 13.82
N GLU A 165 4.69 7.02 14.02
CA GLU A 165 4.34 8.39 14.44
C GLU A 165 3.37 9.07 13.47
N LEU A 166 3.53 8.85 12.16
CA LEU A 166 2.63 9.36 11.14
C LEU A 166 1.22 8.80 11.30
N LEU A 167 1.08 7.48 11.38
CA LEU A 167 -0.24 6.83 11.49
C LEU A 167 -0.95 7.22 12.80
N GLU A 168 -0.24 7.24 13.92
CA GLU A 168 -0.78 7.69 15.21
C GLU A 168 -1.24 9.15 15.15
N GLY A 169 -0.45 10.04 14.52
CA GLY A 169 -0.78 11.45 14.33
C GLY A 169 -2.04 11.68 13.49
N PHE A 170 -2.40 10.72 12.62
CA PHE A 170 -3.64 10.76 11.82
C PHE A 170 -4.82 10.00 12.45
N GLY A 171 -4.74 9.66 13.75
CA GLY A 171 -5.85 9.07 14.51
C GLY A 171 -6.05 7.59 14.25
N PHE A 172 -4.99 6.88 13.87
CA PHE A 172 -4.95 5.43 13.94
C PHE A 172 -4.36 5.00 15.31
N HIS A 173 -4.81 3.87 15.81
CA HIS A 173 -4.30 3.25 17.05
C HIS A 173 -3.93 1.78 16.79
N ASP A 174 -3.40 1.09 17.79
CA ASP A 174 -2.90 -0.28 17.69
C ASP A 174 -1.93 -0.45 16.50
N VAL A 175 -1.06 0.57 16.33
CA VAL A 175 -0.13 0.63 15.20
C VAL A 175 1.01 -0.35 15.39
N ASP A 176 1.07 -1.38 14.55
CA ASP A 176 2.20 -2.32 14.48
C ASP A 176 2.93 -2.16 13.15
N VAL A 177 4.18 -1.74 13.21
CA VAL A 177 5.04 -1.59 12.03
C VAL A 177 6.23 -2.52 12.15
N ARG A 178 6.39 -3.44 11.20
CA ARG A 178 7.45 -4.44 11.17
C ARG A 178 8.31 -4.33 9.92
N SER A 179 9.62 -4.45 10.13
CA SER A 179 10.56 -4.62 9.00
C SER A 179 10.57 -6.08 8.56
N ALA A 180 10.36 -6.33 7.27
CA ALA A 180 10.23 -7.66 6.68
C ALA A 180 10.94 -7.77 5.33
N GLY A 181 11.01 -8.99 4.77
CA GLY A 181 11.73 -9.26 3.51
C GLY A 181 13.25 -9.17 3.66
N GLY A 182 13.98 -10.11 3.07
CA GLY A 182 15.45 -10.19 3.20
C GLY A 182 15.97 -10.63 4.57
N PRO A 183 17.28 -10.84 4.70
CA PRO A 183 17.89 -11.26 5.96
C PRO A 183 17.87 -10.14 7.01
N PRO A 184 18.09 -10.48 8.32
CA PRO A 184 18.27 -9.48 9.37
C PRO A 184 19.33 -8.43 8.97
N GLY A 185 19.00 -7.15 9.17
CA GLY A 185 19.88 -6.03 8.79
C GLY A 185 19.85 -5.66 7.30
N ALA A 186 19.09 -6.39 6.47
CA ALA A 186 18.86 -6.06 5.07
C ALA A 186 17.36 -6.20 4.74
N ARG A 187 16.49 -5.87 5.70
CA ARG A 187 15.04 -5.84 5.50
C ARG A 187 14.69 -4.78 4.46
N ARG A 188 13.75 -5.10 3.56
CA ARG A 188 13.46 -4.27 2.39
C ARG A 188 12.12 -3.58 2.48
N ARG A 189 11.22 -4.08 3.34
CA ARG A 189 9.84 -3.61 3.45
C ARG A 189 9.45 -3.32 4.88
N LEU A 190 8.66 -2.29 5.06
CA LEU A 190 7.81 -2.11 6.21
C LEU A 190 6.45 -2.74 5.88
N LEU A 191 5.93 -3.52 6.81
CA LEU A 191 4.55 -3.97 6.83
C LEU A 191 3.90 -3.32 8.04
N ALA A 192 2.78 -2.64 7.83
CA ALA A 192 2.08 -1.94 8.90
C ALA A 192 0.61 -2.34 8.96
N SER A 193 0.12 -2.55 10.18
CA SER A 193 -1.30 -2.62 10.49
C SER A 193 -1.64 -1.56 11.53
N ALA A 194 -2.83 -0.96 11.39
CA ALA A 194 -3.31 0.06 12.31
C ALA A 194 -4.84 0.09 12.28
N ARG A 195 -5.49 0.49 13.36
CA ARG A 195 -6.95 0.56 13.46
C ARG A 195 -7.44 1.99 13.45
N ARG A 196 -8.53 2.26 12.71
CA ARG A 196 -9.24 3.54 12.81
C ARG A 196 -9.83 3.71 14.20
N SER A 197 -9.57 4.85 14.85
CA SER A 197 -10.16 5.19 16.14
C SER A 197 -11.69 5.16 16.09
N ARG A 198 -12.30 4.80 17.21
CA ARG A 198 -13.78 4.73 17.34
C ARG A 198 -14.43 6.09 17.49
N PHE A 199 -13.62 7.12 17.67
CA PHE A 199 -14.05 8.51 17.89
C PHE A 199 -13.44 9.44 16.84
#